data_7140f4fecc7daaed65fd8314ccb60a6f
#
_entry.id   7140f4fecc7daaed65fd8314ccb60a6f
#
_cell.length_a   1.000
_cell.length_b   1.000
_cell.length_c   1.000
_cell.angle_alpha   90.00
_cell.angle_beta   90.00
_cell.angle_gamma   90.00
#
_symmetry.space_group_name_H-M   'P 1'
#
loop_
_entity.id
_entity.type
_entity.pdbx_description
1 polymer ?
#
loop_
_entity_poly.entity_id
_entity_poly.type
_entity_poly.pdbx_seq_one_letter_code
_entity_poly.pdbx_strand_id
1 'polypeptide(L)'
;FLCGLLLAACSSEFEEEAGAVRGGRAVELTGVSGSSTRTSAGAVDGAAIPFLWSADDRIWVNGVQSSEAGTAGAAASFGFSELTGEAPYEVYYNMTGEGARAVVPSRQNQAAAGELQLGANGDFGYATTDAGGHFTLSHATSYIWFDPWSQEVDARLVSVSLATADRTIALCGTRTFDGGGFGAATGGEYAVTLSFGAEGVALPASGGDTRVFAAAVVYPVDCSATEVHVTYTFADGSVYTETRPGRKLEAGATYRLTSEITKRAGGALEIEAGEADDEPVCLKYGGSEVRSLTAEGWIPQVRTTAPARWTADLDIARRTLRVAPPAEYLEGQDLENTLRIESDGEPLFSQDYYVLDFTHPEGTFVLMEGNMTTENGSIVYFDQHMRCHERVYEEVNDNEIGNVLQDMYMIGGRIYFITQNGRTSSTGTTLNGDGRFVICDAHTMKRILARDMPFYAQVASSSGVKPTLCWPQHIVAVSPEKGYIQ
;
A
#
# COMPACT_ATOMS: atom_id res chain seq x y z
N PHE A 1 39.33 -50.04 30.68
CA PHE A 1 38.31 -50.80 31.38
C PHE A 1 37.00 -50.67 30.68
N LEU A 2 36.62 -51.75 30.02
CA LEU A 2 35.40 -51.98 29.26
C LEU A 2 34.26 -52.31 30.24
N CYS A 3 33.12 -51.69 30.17
CA CYS A 3 31.93 -52.23 30.82
C CYS A 3 30.74 -52.01 29.83
N GLY A 4 30.37 -53.12 29.23
CA GLY A 4 29.19 -53.22 28.39
C GLY A 4 27.92 -53.30 29.24
N LEU A 5 26.88 -52.61 28.84
CA LEU A 5 25.53 -52.86 29.31
C LEU A 5 24.66 -53.22 28.10
N LEU A 6 24.25 -54.51 28.12
CA LEU A 6 23.15 -54.98 27.25
C LEU A 6 21.82 -54.38 27.74
N LEU A 7 21.10 -53.73 26.86
CA LEU A 7 19.69 -53.44 27.03
C LEU A 7 18.90 -54.25 26.01
N ALA A 8 18.07 -55.12 26.51
CA ALA A 8 17.12 -55.91 25.74
C ALA A 8 16.05 -55.02 25.10
N ALA A 9 15.92 -55.11 23.79
CA ALA A 9 14.83 -54.51 23.05
C ALA A 9 13.58 -55.38 23.18
N CYS A 10 12.50 -54.84 23.76
CA CYS A 10 11.15 -55.32 23.52
C CYS A 10 10.66 -54.72 22.21
N SER A 11 10.54 -55.53 21.18
CA SER A 11 9.83 -55.21 19.95
C SER A 11 8.33 -55.31 20.23
N SER A 12 7.63 -54.17 20.27
CA SER A 12 6.20 -54.14 19.97
C SER A 12 6.08 -53.79 18.48
N GLU A 13 5.68 -54.76 17.70
CA GLU A 13 5.24 -54.55 16.33
C GLU A 13 4.00 -53.69 16.39
N PHE A 14 4.16 -52.39 16.05
CA PHE A 14 3.06 -51.58 15.51
C PHE A 14 3.07 -51.88 14.01
N GLU A 15 2.06 -52.60 13.56
CA GLU A 15 1.69 -52.56 12.14
C GLU A 15 1.25 -51.14 11.82
N GLU A 16 2.17 -50.33 11.24
CA GLU A 16 1.77 -49.19 10.45
C GLU A 16 1.03 -49.73 9.23
N GLU A 17 -0.30 -49.56 9.20
CA GLU A 17 -1.02 -49.51 7.94
C GLU A 17 -0.37 -48.42 7.09
N ALA A 18 0.53 -48.84 6.21
CA ALA A 18 1.01 -48.00 5.14
C ALA A 18 -0.19 -47.63 4.29
N GLY A 19 -0.79 -46.48 4.60
CA GLY A 19 -1.71 -45.83 3.70
C GLY A 19 -0.98 -45.71 2.35
N ALA A 20 -1.46 -46.46 1.36
CA ALA A 20 -0.93 -46.43 0.01
C ALA A 20 -0.93 -44.98 -0.45
N VAL A 21 0.24 -44.33 -0.47
CA VAL A 21 0.46 -43.12 -1.24
C VAL A 21 0.15 -43.51 -2.69
N ARG A 22 -1.04 -43.17 -3.15
CA ARG A 22 -1.42 -43.38 -4.56
C ARG A 22 -0.46 -42.51 -5.36
N GLY A 23 0.53 -43.11 -5.97
CA GLY A 23 1.49 -42.45 -6.84
C GLY A 23 0.71 -41.69 -7.91
N GLY A 24 1.05 -40.43 -8.12
CA GLY A 24 0.50 -39.64 -9.20
C GLY A 24 0.81 -40.30 -10.55
N ARG A 25 -0.07 -40.15 -11.51
CA ARG A 25 0.12 -40.64 -12.88
C ARG A 25 0.40 -39.49 -13.85
N ALA A 26 1.09 -39.76 -14.94
CA ALA A 26 1.19 -38.79 -16.01
C ALA A 26 -0.18 -38.64 -16.71
N VAL A 27 -0.67 -37.41 -16.82
CA VAL A 27 -1.97 -37.07 -17.41
C VAL A 27 -1.78 -35.91 -18.37
N GLU A 28 -2.43 -35.97 -19.51
CA GLU A 28 -2.55 -34.86 -20.46
C GLU A 28 -4.00 -34.38 -20.49
N LEU A 29 -4.22 -33.10 -20.30
CA LEU A 29 -5.52 -32.44 -20.39
C LEU A 29 -5.53 -31.54 -21.63
N THR A 30 -6.67 -31.53 -22.36
CA THR A 30 -6.85 -30.64 -23.50
C THR A 30 -7.89 -29.58 -23.19
N GLY A 31 -7.44 -28.33 -23.26
CA GLY A 31 -8.28 -27.16 -22.98
C GLY A 31 -8.62 -26.41 -24.26
N VAL A 32 -9.87 -25.99 -24.37
CA VAL A 32 -10.33 -24.98 -25.32
C VAL A 32 -10.60 -23.70 -24.58
N SER A 33 -10.06 -22.56 -25.05
CA SER A 33 -10.47 -21.27 -24.55
C SER A 33 -11.88 -20.99 -25.05
N GLY A 34 -12.81 -20.84 -24.11
CA GLY A 34 -14.20 -20.55 -24.46
C GLY A 34 -14.29 -19.17 -25.08
N SER A 35 -14.88 -19.06 -26.25
CA SER A 35 -15.33 -17.77 -26.75
C SER A 35 -16.55 -17.35 -25.92
N SER A 36 -16.35 -16.73 -24.77
CA SER A 36 -17.45 -16.16 -24.04
C SER A 36 -17.87 -14.84 -24.67
N THR A 37 -18.55 -14.95 -25.78
CA THR A 37 -19.38 -13.89 -26.33
C THR A 37 -20.63 -13.75 -25.47
N ARG A 38 -20.48 -13.35 -24.21
CA ARG A 38 -21.61 -12.87 -23.43
C ARG A 38 -21.51 -11.36 -23.34
N THR A 39 -22.03 -10.73 -24.37
CA THR A 39 -22.52 -9.36 -24.28
C THR A 39 -23.67 -9.34 -23.29
N SER A 40 -23.45 -8.96 -22.04
CA SER A 40 -24.54 -8.54 -21.19
C SER A 40 -25.14 -7.24 -21.74
N ALA A 41 -26.40 -6.94 -21.43
CA ALA A 41 -27.07 -5.72 -21.83
C ALA A 41 -26.24 -4.50 -21.38
N GLY A 42 -25.53 -3.83 -22.31
CA GLY A 42 -24.58 -2.75 -22.03
C GLY A 42 -23.18 -2.96 -22.61
N ALA A 43 -22.85 -4.12 -23.12
CA ALA A 43 -21.66 -4.34 -23.93
C ALA A 43 -21.91 -3.77 -25.32
N VAL A 44 -20.99 -2.93 -25.81
CA VAL A 44 -21.12 -2.31 -27.12
C VAL A 44 -20.70 -3.31 -28.19
N ASP A 45 -21.60 -3.52 -29.15
CA ASP A 45 -21.37 -4.12 -30.46
C ASP A 45 -20.37 -5.29 -30.57
N GLY A 46 -20.86 -6.51 -30.39
CA GLY A 46 -20.58 -7.69 -31.20
C GLY A 46 -19.13 -8.15 -31.44
N ALA A 47 -18.11 -7.43 -31.03
CA ALA A 47 -16.73 -7.85 -31.15
C ALA A 47 -16.32 -8.61 -29.89
N ALA A 48 -16.34 -9.94 -29.95
CA ALA A 48 -15.73 -10.79 -28.94
C ALA A 48 -14.24 -10.56 -28.92
N ILE A 49 -13.65 -10.36 -27.73
CA ILE A 49 -12.21 -10.52 -27.58
C ILE A 49 -11.92 -12.02 -27.75
N PRO A 50 -11.16 -12.44 -28.76
CA PRO A 50 -10.78 -13.83 -28.85
C PRO A 50 -9.78 -14.16 -27.75
N PHE A 51 -10.17 -15.02 -26.83
CA PHE A 51 -9.24 -15.60 -25.88
C PHE A 51 -8.49 -16.74 -26.56
N LEU A 52 -7.17 -16.62 -26.65
CA LEU A 52 -6.29 -17.63 -27.20
C LEU A 52 -5.26 -18.00 -26.12
N TRP A 53 -4.97 -19.30 -26.05
CA TRP A 53 -3.86 -19.77 -25.23
C TRP A 53 -2.55 -19.21 -25.77
N SER A 54 -1.66 -18.78 -24.87
CA SER A 54 -0.26 -18.48 -25.15
C SER A 54 0.59 -19.73 -24.95
N ALA A 55 1.73 -19.82 -25.64
CA ALA A 55 2.59 -21.01 -25.56
C ALA A 55 3.15 -21.28 -24.14
N ASP A 56 3.27 -20.25 -23.33
CA ASP A 56 3.75 -20.26 -21.95
C ASP A 56 2.63 -20.40 -20.90
N ASP A 57 1.36 -20.43 -21.33
CA ASP A 57 0.24 -20.63 -20.42
C ASP A 57 0.33 -21.97 -19.67
N ARG A 58 -0.12 -21.97 -18.43
CA ARG A 58 -0.19 -23.13 -17.54
C ARG A 58 -1.56 -23.18 -16.85
N ILE A 59 -1.96 -24.38 -16.48
CA ILE A 59 -3.17 -24.61 -15.66
C ILE A 59 -2.80 -25.32 -14.37
N TRP A 60 -3.70 -25.29 -13.42
CA TRP A 60 -3.58 -25.96 -12.12
C TRP A 60 -4.71 -26.96 -11.92
N VAL A 61 -4.38 -28.13 -11.40
CA VAL A 61 -5.32 -29.17 -11.00
C VAL A 61 -4.89 -29.74 -9.67
N ASN A 62 -5.76 -29.74 -8.68
CA ASN A 62 -5.46 -30.24 -7.32
C ASN A 62 -4.21 -29.60 -6.70
N GLY A 63 -3.95 -28.32 -6.97
CA GLY A 63 -2.76 -27.59 -6.50
C GLY A 63 -1.47 -27.88 -7.28
N VAL A 64 -1.51 -28.78 -8.28
CA VAL A 64 -0.36 -29.10 -9.15
C VAL A 64 -0.42 -28.27 -10.41
N GLN A 65 0.69 -27.65 -10.77
CA GLN A 65 0.85 -26.88 -12.01
C GLN A 65 1.22 -27.79 -13.18
N SER A 66 0.62 -27.55 -14.35
CA SER A 66 0.95 -28.26 -15.58
C SER A 66 2.29 -27.85 -16.18
N SER A 67 2.75 -28.55 -17.24
CA SER A 67 3.68 -28.03 -18.22
C SER A 67 3.09 -26.80 -18.93
N GLU A 68 3.92 -26.07 -19.69
CA GLU A 68 3.46 -25.03 -20.61
C GLU A 68 2.58 -25.62 -21.73
N ALA A 69 1.69 -24.80 -22.26
CA ALA A 69 0.83 -25.17 -23.39
C ALA A 69 1.64 -25.55 -24.65
N GLY A 70 2.85 -24.97 -24.79
CA GLY A 70 3.79 -25.23 -25.85
C GLY A 70 3.41 -24.66 -27.22
N THR A 71 2.13 -24.36 -27.44
CA THR A 71 1.62 -23.76 -28.70
C THR A 71 0.54 -22.75 -28.37
N ALA A 72 0.57 -21.61 -29.06
CA ALA A 72 -0.51 -20.62 -28.97
C ALA A 72 -1.69 -21.04 -29.87
N GLY A 73 -2.94 -20.76 -29.41
CA GLY A 73 -4.12 -21.07 -30.24
C GLY A 73 -5.42 -21.15 -29.42
N ALA A 74 -6.48 -21.50 -30.10
CA ALA A 74 -7.80 -21.69 -29.50
C ALA A 74 -7.88 -22.95 -28.61
N ALA A 75 -7.01 -23.94 -28.86
CA ALA A 75 -6.89 -25.17 -28.06
C ALA A 75 -5.43 -25.40 -27.69
N ALA A 76 -5.20 -25.97 -26.52
CA ALA A 76 -3.88 -26.31 -25.99
C ALA A 76 -3.92 -27.61 -25.18
N SER A 77 -2.77 -28.30 -25.10
CA SER A 77 -2.58 -29.49 -24.28
C SER A 77 -1.68 -29.16 -23.08
N PHE A 78 -2.02 -29.67 -21.91
CA PHE A 78 -1.33 -29.43 -20.66
C PHE A 78 -0.94 -30.75 -20.00
N GLY A 79 0.35 -30.98 -19.87
CA GLY A 79 0.91 -32.20 -19.30
C GLY A 79 1.12 -32.09 -17.79
N PHE A 80 0.82 -33.16 -17.07
CA PHE A 80 1.13 -33.33 -15.66
C PHE A 80 1.97 -34.59 -15.48
N SER A 81 3.08 -34.50 -14.76
CA SER A 81 3.94 -35.65 -14.44
C SER A 81 3.34 -36.53 -13.35
N GLU A 82 2.70 -35.91 -12.37
CA GLU A 82 2.15 -36.57 -11.19
C GLU A 82 0.82 -35.92 -10.79
N LEU A 83 -0.29 -36.41 -11.33
CA LEU A 83 -1.62 -35.96 -10.97
C LEU A 83 -2.34 -37.04 -10.14
N THR A 84 -2.87 -36.65 -8.98
CA THR A 84 -3.62 -37.53 -8.09
C THR A 84 -5.13 -37.46 -8.40
N GLY A 85 -5.85 -38.55 -8.15
CA GLY A 85 -7.27 -38.65 -8.39
C GLY A 85 -7.62 -39.10 -9.81
N GLU A 86 -8.89 -39.03 -10.14
CA GLU A 86 -9.45 -39.39 -11.46
C GLU A 86 -10.35 -38.26 -11.96
N ALA A 87 -10.50 -38.14 -13.30
CA ALA A 87 -11.43 -37.20 -13.90
C ALA A 87 -12.90 -37.50 -13.45
N PRO A 88 -13.73 -36.48 -13.33
CA PRO A 88 -13.51 -35.08 -13.73
C PRO A 88 -12.61 -34.31 -12.74
N TYR A 89 -11.72 -33.48 -13.30
CA TYR A 89 -10.83 -32.61 -12.52
C TYR A 89 -11.34 -31.17 -12.52
N GLU A 90 -11.15 -30.46 -11.39
CA GLU A 90 -11.26 -29.01 -11.35
C GLU A 90 -9.99 -28.38 -11.89
N VAL A 91 -10.12 -27.53 -12.91
CA VAL A 91 -9.05 -26.87 -13.62
C VAL A 91 -9.12 -25.38 -13.32
N TYR A 92 -7.97 -24.79 -13.00
CA TYR A 92 -7.84 -23.36 -12.81
C TYR A 92 -6.76 -22.79 -13.72
N TYR A 93 -7.04 -21.64 -14.31
CA TYR A 93 -6.08 -20.83 -15.05
C TYR A 93 -5.65 -19.66 -14.21
N ASN A 94 -4.34 -19.40 -14.17
CA ASN A 94 -3.73 -18.27 -13.48
C ASN A 94 -3.96 -18.24 -11.96
N MET A 95 -4.06 -19.42 -11.34
CA MET A 95 -4.17 -19.60 -9.91
C MET A 95 -2.83 -19.33 -9.20
N THR A 96 -2.85 -18.76 -8.01
CA THR A 96 -1.65 -18.57 -7.18
C THR A 96 -1.81 -19.23 -5.80
N GLY A 97 -0.78 -19.93 -5.34
CA GLY A 97 -0.70 -20.51 -4.00
C GLY A 97 -1.65 -21.69 -3.75
N GLU A 98 -1.85 -22.05 -2.48
CA GLU A 98 -2.79 -23.09 -2.05
C GLU A 98 -4.23 -22.53 -2.04
N GLY A 99 -5.16 -23.32 -2.54
CA GLY A 99 -6.56 -22.93 -2.73
C GLY A 99 -6.70 -22.00 -3.96
N ALA A 100 -7.85 -22.06 -4.63
CA ALA A 100 -8.09 -21.27 -5.84
C ALA A 100 -8.07 -19.76 -5.54
N ARG A 101 -6.89 -19.15 -5.66
CA ARG A 101 -6.69 -17.71 -5.48
C ARG A 101 -6.37 -17.04 -6.80
N ALA A 102 -7.08 -15.98 -7.10
CA ALA A 102 -6.82 -15.07 -8.22
C ALA A 102 -6.11 -13.82 -7.73
N VAL A 103 -5.19 -13.30 -8.53
CA VAL A 103 -4.56 -12.00 -8.32
C VAL A 103 -4.79 -11.13 -9.55
N VAL A 104 -5.55 -10.06 -9.39
CA VAL A 104 -5.67 -9.01 -10.40
C VAL A 104 -4.83 -7.84 -9.93
N PRO A 105 -3.69 -7.53 -10.58
CA PRO A 105 -2.82 -6.43 -10.16
C PRO A 105 -3.48 -5.08 -10.43
N SER A 106 -3.24 -4.10 -9.55
CA SER A 106 -3.68 -2.71 -9.77
C SER A 106 -2.88 -1.99 -10.85
N ARG A 107 -1.66 -2.47 -11.11
CA ARG A 107 -0.81 -2.02 -12.22
C ARG A 107 -0.68 -3.14 -13.23
N GLN A 108 -1.18 -2.89 -14.42
CA GLN A 108 -1.19 -3.80 -15.54
C GLN A 108 -0.36 -3.22 -16.69
N ASN A 109 0.07 -4.06 -17.63
CA ASN A 109 0.92 -3.63 -18.71
C ASN A 109 0.38 -4.12 -20.06
N GLN A 110 0.65 -3.34 -21.09
CA GLN A 110 0.39 -3.68 -22.49
C GLN A 110 1.47 -3.05 -23.36
N ALA A 111 2.20 -3.84 -24.12
CA ALA A 111 3.37 -3.37 -24.88
C ALA A 111 3.00 -2.43 -26.04
N ALA A 112 1.89 -2.72 -26.73
CA ALA A 112 1.43 -1.92 -27.87
C ALA A 112 -0.10 -1.93 -27.95
N ALA A 113 -0.65 -0.97 -28.67
CA ALA A 113 -2.09 -0.92 -28.96
C ALA A 113 -2.52 -2.20 -29.70
N GLY A 114 -3.55 -2.87 -29.19
CA GLY A 114 -4.08 -4.11 -29.76
C GLY A 114 -3.35 -5.40 -29.33
N GLU A 115 -2.24 -5.32 -28.63
CA GLU A 115 -1.51 -6.48 -28.11
C GLU A 115 -1.93 -6.77 -26.66
N LEU A 116 -3.06 -7.46 -26.50
CA LEU A 116 -3.63 -7.71 -25.18
C LEU A 116 -2.82 -8.75 -24.40
N GLN A 117 -2.53 -8.46 -23.13
CA GLN A 117 -1.78 -9.33 -22.21
C GLN A 117 -2.64 -9.75 -21.02
N LEU A 118 -3.85 -10.25 -21.28
CA LEU A 118 -4.86 -10.51 -20.26
C LEU A 118 -4.38 -11.49 -19.18
N GLY A 119 -3.74 -12.58 -19.56
CA GLY A 119 -3.18 -13.57 -18.63
C GLY A 119 -2.16 -12.95 -17.68
N ALA A 120 -1.18 -12.19 -18.20
CA ALA A 120 -0.19 -11.49 -17.38
C ALA A 120 -0.81 -10.41 -16.50
N ASN A 121 -1.95 -9.86 -16.89
CA ASN A 121 -2.71 -8.84 -16.15
C ASN A 121 -3.74 -9.42 -15.18
N GLY A 122 -3.72 -10.73 -14.93
CA GLY A 122 -4.51 -11.36 -13.89
C GLY A 122 -5.85 -11.95 -14.36
N ASP A 123 -6.01 -12.19 -15.65
CA ASP A 123 -7.16 -12.98 -16.13
C ASP A 123 -7.19 -14.33 -15.42
N PHE A 124 -8.34 -14.68 -14.85
CA PHE A 124 -8.54 -15.90 -14.10
C PHE A 124 -9.70 -16.69 -14.70
N GLY A 125 -9.46 -17.99 -14.86
CA GLY A 125 -10.47 -18.89 -15.41
C GLY A 125 -10.57 -20.20 -14.64
N TYR A 126 -11.69 -20.89 -14.82
CA TYR A 126 -11.94 -22.19 -14.22
C TYR A 126 -12.72 -23.10 -15.17
N ALA A 127 -12.60 -24.40 -14.96
CA ALA A 127 -13.33 -25.41 -15.69
C ALA A 127 -13.44 -26.69 -14.88
N THR A 128 -14.30 -27.60 -15.35
CA THR A 128 -14.28 -29.02 -14.95
C THR A 128 -14.06 -29.85 -16.19
N THR A 129 -13.15 -30.83 -16.14
CA THR A 129 -12.92 -31.72 -17.28
C THR A 129 -14.07 -32.72 -17.44
N ASP A 130 -14.25 -33.23 -18.66
CA ASP A 130 -14.97 -34.47 -18.86
C ASP A 130 -14.12 -35.69 -18.42
N ALA A 131 -14.70 -36.89 -18.57
CA ALA A 131 -14.01 -38.14 -18.25
C ALA A 131 -12.79 -38.42 -19.17
N GLY A 132 -12.73 -37.77 -20.31
CA GLY A 132 -11.62 -37.85 -21.28
C GLY A 132 -10.49 -36.84 -21.02
N GLY A 133 -10.65 -35.96 -20.05
CA GLY A 133 -9.66 -34.91 -19.75
C GLY A 133 -9.81 -33.64 -20.61
N HIS A 134 -10.92 -33.47 -21.33
CA HIS A 134 -11.20 -32.25 -22.07
C HIS A 134 -11.98 -31.23 -21.26
N PHE A 135 -11.68 -29.96 -21.45
CA PHE A 135 -12.38 -28.85 -20.76
C PHE A 135 -12.53 -27.62 -21.65
N THR A 136 -13.51 -26.80 -21.33
CA THR A 136 -13.67 -25.46 -21.87
C THR A 136 -13.52 -24.46 -20.72
N LEU A 137 -12.50 -23.58 -20.82
CA LEU A 137 -12.23 -22.59 -19.77
C LEU A 137 -13.35 -21.54 -19.73
N SER A 138 -13.87 -21.30 -18.55
CA SER A 138 -14.78 -20.18 -18.26
C SER A 138 -14.00 -19.08 -17.54
N HIS A 139 -13.97 -17.88 -18.11
CA HIS A 139 -13.32 -16.74 -17.49
C HIS A 139 -14.17 -16.18 -16.35
N ALA A 140 -13.57 -15.97 -15.19
CA ALA A 140 -14.23 -15.48 -14.00
C ALA A 140 -14.00 -13.98 -13.74
N THR A 141 -12.96 -13.38 -14.33
CA THR A 141 -12.70 -11.94 -14.31
C THR A 141 -13.54 -11.19 -15.33
N SER A 142 -13.59 -9.86 -15.22
CA SER A 142 -14.24 -8.95 -16.18
C SER A 142 -13.18 -8.13 -16.92
N TYR A 143 -13.53 -7.57 -18.07
CA TYR A 143 -12.58 -6.86 -18.92
C TYR A 143 -13.10 -5.49 -19.27
N ILE A 144 -12.27 -4.48 -19.10
CA ILE A 144 -12.55 -3.11 -19.52
C ILE A 144 -11.75 -2.85 -20.79
N TRP A 145 -12.47 -2.64 -21.86
CA TRP A 145 -11.90 -2.32 -23.15
C TRP A 145 -11.88 -0.80 -23.34
N PHE A 146 -10.71 -0.20 -23.38
CA PHE A 146 -10.51 1.21 -23.68
C PHE A 146 -10.34 1.41 -25.19
N ASP A 147 -11.08 2.35 -25.73
CA ASP A 147 -11.07 2.72 -27.15
C ASP A 147 -10.96 4.26 -27.27
N PRO A 148 -9.80 4.83 -26.87
CA PRO A 148 -9.55 6.25 -27.00
C PRO A 148 -9.18 6.64 -28.42
N TRP A 149 -9.58 7.83 -28.84
CA TRP A 149 -9.16 8.42 -30.11
C TRP A 149 -9.10 9.94 -29.99
N SER A 150 -8.32 10.61 -30.87
CA SER A 150 -8.21 12.07 -30.91
C SER A 150 -7.77 12.56 -32.27
N GLN A 151 -8.31 13.71 -32.69
CA GLN A 151 -7.83 14.48 -33.84
C GLN A 151 -6.90 15.63 -33.45
N GLU A 152 -6.75 15.89 -32.14
CA GLU A 152 -6.10 17.09 -31.62
C GLU A 152 -4.87 16.80 -30.76
N VAL A 153 -4.71 15.53 -30.30
CA VAL A 153 -3.65 15.15 -29.38
C VAL A 153 -2.59 14.36 -30.12
N ASP A 154 -1.40 14.95 -30.25
CA ASP A 154 -0.22 14.32 -30.85
C ASP A 154 0.65 13.62 -29.79
N ALA A 155 0.45 13.94 -28.49
CA ALA A 155 1.18 13.32 -27.39
C ALA A 155 0.86 11.82 -27.28
N ARG A 156 1.88 11.02 -26.95
CA ARG A 156 1.73 9.56 -26.83
C ARG A 156 1.09 9.20 -25.50
N LEU A 157 0.12 8.31 -25.53
CA LEU A 157 -0.56 7.79 -24.33
C LEU A 157 0.37 6.80 -23.60
N VAL A 158 0.72 7.10 -22.34
CA VAL A 158 1.58 6.22 -21.51
C VAL A 158 0.79 5.34 -20.56
N SER A 159 -0.42 5.75 -20.18
CA SER A 159 -1.30 4.91 -19.37
C SER A 159 -2.77 5.31 -19.49
N VAL A 160 -3.64 4.34 -19.20
CA VAL A 160 -5.05 4.56 -18.93
C VAL A 160 -5.44 3.92 -17.61
N SER A 161 -6.25 4.62 -16.82
CA SER A 161 -6.72 4.14 -15.53
C SER A 161 -8.24 4.17 -15.45
N LEU A 162 -8.81 3.19 -14.74
CA LEU A 162 -10.18 3.16 -14.30
C LEU A 162 -10.21 3.16 -12.78
N ALA A 163 -10.96 4.05 -12.17
CA ALA A 163 -11.19 4.09 -10.72
C ALA A 163 -12.68 4.23 -10.41
N THR A 164 -13.14 3.60 -9.33
CA THR A 164 -14.50 3.83 -8.80
C THR A 164 -14.48 5.02 -7.85
N ALA A 165 -15.51 5.87 -7.88
CA ALA A 165 -15.66 6.97 -6.92
C ALA A 165 -15.90 6.42 -5.49
N ASP A 166 -16.60 5.30 -5.35
CA ASP A 166 -16.68 4.56 -4.10
C ASP A 166 -15.41 3.73 -3.89
N ARG A 167 -14.53 4.23 -3.02
CA ARG A 167 -13.22 3.61 -2.72
C ARG A 167 -13.33 2.27 -1.98
N THR A 168 -14.52 1.86 -1.55
CA THR A 168 -14.75 0.54 -0.91
C THR A 168 -14.92 -0.58 -1.93
N ILE A 169 -15.19 -0.25 -3.20
CA ILE A 169 -15.35 -1.22 -4.28
C ILE A 169 -13.98 -1.58 -4.86
N ALA A 170 -13.48 -2.76 -4.52
CA ALA A 170 -12.18 -3.22 -5.00
C ALA A 170 -12.28 -3.80 -6.43
N LEU A 171 -11.68 -3.12 -7.40
CA LEU A 171 -11.55 -3.59 -8.79
C LEU A 171 -10.48 -4.67 -8.96
N CYS A 172 -9.49 -4.71 -8.07
CA CYS A 172 -8.31 -5.57 -8.13
C CYS A 172 -7.86 -6.02 -6.75
N GLY A 173 -6.73 -6.74 -6.66
CA GLY A 173 -6.20 -7.32 -5.43
C GLY A 173 -6.17 -8.85 -5.48
N THR A 174 -6.11 -9.50 -4.31
CA THR A 174 -6.16 -10.97 -4.19
C THR A 174 -7.53 -11.42 -3.68
N ARG A 175 -8.15 -12.39 -4.36
CA ARG A 175 -9.42 -12.99 -3.94
C ARG A 175 -9.35 -14.52 -3.99
N THR A 176 -10.05 -15.17 -3.07
CA THR A 176 -10.32 -16.61 -3.19
C THR A 176 -11.47 -16.84 -4.16
N PHE A 177 -11.43 -17.97 -4.86
CA PHE A 177 -12.50 -18.41 -5.76
C PHE A 177 -13.03 -19.78 -5.29
N ASP A 178 -14.35 -19.94 -5.18
CA ASP A 178 -14.98 -21.15 -4.66
C ASP A 178 -15.76 -21.95 -5.71
N GLY A 179 -15.54 -21.66 -7.00
CA GLY A 179 -16.26 -22.23 -8.12
C GLY A 179 -17.59 -21.52 -8.45
N GLY A 180 -18.14 -20.75 -7.53
CA GLY A 180 -19.37 -19.95 -7.71
C GLY A 180 -19.07 -18.45 -7.86
N GLY A 181 -17.93 -17.99 -7.36
CA GLY A 181 -17.56 -16.58 -7.41
C GLY A 181 -16.33 -16.24 -6.59
N PHE A 182 -16.02 -14.95 -6.57
CA PHE A 182 -14.91 -14.43 -5.80
C PHE A 182 -15.34 -13.99 -4.39
N GLY A 183 -14.55 -14.36 -3.39
CA GLY A 183 -14.66 -13.85 -2.02
C GLY A 183 -14.21 -12.38 -1.90
N ALA A 184 -14.15 -11.88 -0.66
CA ALA A 184 -13.67 -10.52 -0.37
C ALA A 184 -12.21 -10.34 -0.81
N ALA A 185 -11.86 -9.13 -1.27
CA ALA A 185 -10.52 -8.81 -1.67
C ALA A 185 -9.59 -8.62 -0.45
N THR A 186 -8.37 -9.15 -0.53
CA THR A 186 -7.27 -8.82 0.36
C THR A 186 -6.29 -7.92 -0.39
N GLY A 187 -5.94 -6.76 0.19
CA GLY A 187 -5.12 -5.76 -0.51
C GLY A 187 -5.83 -5.20 -1.75
N GLY A 188 -7.15 -5.12 -1.71
CA GLY A 188 -7.95 -4.62 -2.83
C GLY A 188 -7.78 -3.12 -3.03
N GLU A 189 -7.71 -2.70 -4.29
CA GLU A 189 -7.69 -1.30 -4.67
C GLU A 189 -8.89 -0.98 -5.58
N TYR A 190 -9.41 0.24 -5.43
CA TYR A 190 -10.55 0.75 -6.20
C TYR A 190 -10.17 1.26 -7.59
N ALA A 191 -8.89 1.18 -7.97
CA ALA A 191 -8.37 1.65 -9.24
C ALA A 191 -7.44 0.63 -9.89
N VAL A 192 -7.51 0.55 -11.23
CA VAL A 192 -6.61 -0.23 -12.09
C VAL A 192 -5.98 0.71 -13.09
N THR A 193 -4.66 0.59 -13.30
CA THR A 193 -3.90 1.36 -14.29
C THR A 193 -3.23 0.40 -15.27
N LEU A 194 -3.51 0.58 -16.56
CA LEU A 194 -2.85 -0.11 -17.65
C LEU A 194 -1.77 0.81 -18.26
N SER A 195 -0.52 0.37 -18.22
CA SER A 195 0.65 1.11 -18.70
C SER A 195 1.10 0.61 -20.08
N PHE A 196 1.46 1.55 -20.96
CA PHE A 196 2.09 1.30 -22.25
C PHE A 196 3.62 1.54 -22.23
N GLY A 197 4.19 1.69 -21.01
CA GLY A 197 5.60 2.06 -20.84
C GLY A 197 5.87 3.54 -21.11
N ALA A 198 7.14 3.94 -20.92
CA ALA A 198 7.54 5.36 -21.02
C ALA A 198 7.40 5.94 -22.43
N GLU A 199 7.61 5.11 -23.47
CA GLU A 199 7.47 5.53 -24.88
C GLU A 199 6.01 5.73 -25.27
N GLY A 200 5.08 5.10 -24.57
CA GLY A 200 3.64 5.19 -24.84
C GLY A 200 3.23 4.72 -26.25
N VAL A 201 1.96 4.90 -26.58
CA VAL A 201 1.34 4.55 -27.85
C VAL A 201 0.64 5.76 -28.47
N ALA A 202 0.57 5.80 -29.81
CA ALA A 202 -0.17 6.85 -30.50
C ALA A 202 -1.67 6.58 -30.46
N LEU A 203 -2.49 7.63 -30.34
CA LEU A 203 -3.94 7.53 -30.42
C LEU A 203 -4.38 7.40 -31.90
N PRO A 204 -5.46 6.64 -32.18
CA PRO A 204 -6.13 6.69 -33.46
C PRO A 204 -6.73 8.07 -33.74
N ALA A 205 -6.80 8.48 -35.00
CA ALA A 205 -7.42 9.74 -35.38
C ALA A 205 -8.97 9.67 -35.41
N SER A 206 -9.56 8.49 -35.32
CA SER A 206 -11.01 8.27 -35.26
C SER A 206 -11.35 7.10 -34.38
N GLY A 207 -12.46 7.18 -33.65
CA GLY A 207 -13.04 6.07 -32.91
C GLY A 207 -13.80 5.10 -33.80
N GLY A 208 -14.21 3.95 -33.21
CA GLY A 208 -15.06 2.98 -33.90
C GLY A 208 -14.30 1.90 -34.67
N ASP A 209 -13.00 1.76 -34.47
CA ASP A 209 -12.26 0.58 -34.96
C ASP A 209 -12.84 -0.69 -34.28
N THR A 210 -12.93 -1.76 -35.05
CA THR A 210 -13.33 -3.09 -34.54
C THR A 210 -12.22 -3.75 -33.69
N ARG A 211 -10.99 -3.24 -33.74
CA ARG A 211 -9.88 -3.72 -32.94
C ARG A 211 -9.94 -3.15 -31.53
N VAL A 212 -9.60 -4.00 -30.56
CA VAL A 212 -9.39 -3.58 -29.17
C VAL A 212 -8.13 -2.73 -29.10
N PHE A 213 -8.23 -1.46 -28.69
CA PHE A 213 -7.06 -0.63 -28.46
C PHE A 213 -6.28 -1.08 -27.23
N ALA A 214 -6.98 -1.22 -26.08
CA ALA A 214 -6.40 -1.65 -24.83
C ALA A 214 -7.44 -2.34 -23.96
N ALA A 215 -7.01 -3.29 -23.11
CA ALA A 215 -7.91 -3.96 -22.19
C ALA A 215 -7.26 -4.17 -20.82
N ALA A 216 -7.96 -3.76 -19.77
CA ALA A 216 -7.62 -4.07 -18.40
C ALA A 216 -8.51 -5.21 -17.87
N VAL A 217 -7.92 -6.00 -16.96
CA VAL A 217 -8.61 -7.05 -16.20
C VAL A 217 -9.06 -6.47 -14.87
N VAL A 218 -10.30 -6.73 -14.50
CA VAL A 218 -10.88 -6.33 -13.20
C VAL A 218 -11.72 -7.47 -12.62
N TYR A 219 -12.02 -7.42 -11.34
CA TYR A 219 -12.99 -8.34 -10.76
C TYR A 219 -14.43 -7.99 -11.17
N PRO A 220 -15.32 -8.99 -11.28
CA PRO A 220 -16.75 -8.76 -11.39
C PRO A 220 -17.25 -8.13 -10.09
N VAL A 221 -17.68 -6.88 -10.17
CA VAL A 221 -18.18 -6.08 -9.05
C VAL A 221 -19.36 -5.24 -9.50
N ASP A 222 -20.16 -4.80 -8.55
CA ASP A 222 -21.29 -3.91 -8.83
C ASP A 222 -20.90 -2.45 -8.52
N CYS A 223 -20.70 -1.65 -9.57
CA CYS A 223 -20.45 -0.22 -9.49
C CYS A 223 -21.69 0.61 -9.89
N SER A 224 -22.87 0.01 -10.06
CA SER A 224 -24.06 0.68 -10.61
C SER A 224 -24.59 1.83 -9.76
N ALA A 225 -24.25 1.86 -8.46
CA ALA A 225 -24.64 2.91 -7.52
C ALA A 225 -23.63 4.07 -7.42
N THR A 226 -22.53 4.00 -8.14
CA THR A 226 -21.45 5.00 -8.09
C THR A 226 -21.00 5.41 -9.48
N GLU A 227 -20.13 6.42 -9.55
CA GLU A 227 -19.45 6.83 -10.79
C GLU A 227 -18.11 6.11 -10.92
N VAL A 228 -17.59 6.07 -12.14
CA VAL A 228 -16.23 5.64 -12.45
C VAL A 228 -15.49 6.76 -13.17
N HIS A 229 -14.21 6.91 -12.86
CA HIS A 229 -13.33 7.88 -13.49
C HIS A 229 -12.37 7.15 -14.43
N VAL A 230 -12.32 7.63 -15.68
CA VAL A 230 -11.36 7.14 -16.68
C VAL A 230 -10.33 8.24 -16.89
N THR A 231 -9.05 7.90 -16.71
CA THR A 231 -7.95 8.87 -16.79
C THR A 231 -6.91 8.39 -17.79
N TYR A 232 -6.59 9.21 -18.78
CA TYR A 232 -5.57 9.01 -19.79
C TYR A 232 -4.39 9.91 -19.50
N THR A 233 -3.19 9.35 -19.36
CA THR A 233 -1.96 10.10 -19.07
C THR A 233 -1.04 10.05 -20.27
N PHE A 234 -0.47 11.20 -20.64
CA PHE A 234 0.38 11.36 -21.82
C PHE A 234 1.83 11.59 -21.44
N ALA A 235 2.72 11.30 -22.39
CA ALA A 235 4.18 11.39 -22.21
C ALA A 235 4.68 12.83 -21.96
N ASP A 236 3.94 13.84 -22.37
CA ASP A 236 4.23 15.25 -22.11
C ASP A 236 3.78 15.74 -20.72
N GLY A 237 3.21 14.84 -19.91
CA GLY A 237 2.66 15.16 -18.60
C GLY A 237 1.24 15.73 -18.61
N SER A 238 0.60 15.83 -19.78
CA SER A 238 -0.82 16.15 -19.85
C SER A 238 -1.70 14.97 -19.47
N VAL A 239 -2.93 15.27 -19.04
CA VAL A 239 -3.91 14.29 -18.61
C VAL A 239 -5.26 14.62 -19.21
N TYR A 240 -6.00 13.60 -19.66
CA TYR A 240 -7.42 13.72 -19.97
C TYR A 240 -8.20 12.81 -19.05
N THR A 241 -9.26 13.32 -18.47
CA THR A 241 -10.08 12.53 -17.56
C THR A 241 -11.56 12.80 -17.78
N GLU A 242 -12.36 11.75 -17.60
CA GLU A 242 -13.81 11.80 -17.73
C GLU A 242 -14.49 10.97 -16.67
N THR A 243 -15.68 11.42 -16.27
CA THR A 243 -16.54 10.72 -15.33
C THR A 243 -17.66 10.02 -16.07
N ARG A 244 -17.89 8.75 -15.74
CA ARG A 244 -18.91 7.91 -16.35
C ARG A 244 -19.80 7.27 -15.28
N PRO A 245 -21.09 7.02 -15.57
CA PRO A 245 -21.92 6.18 -14.70
C PRO A 245 -21.30 4.79 -14.54
N GLY A 246 -21.22 4.30 -13.30
CA GLY A 246 -20.80 2.93 -13.05
C GLY A 246 -21.88 1.92 -13.49
N ARG A 247 -21.50 0.65 -13.51
CA ARG A 247 -22.38 -0.46 -13.87
C ARG A 247 -21.96 -1.72 -13.17
N LYS A 248 -22.82 -2.72 -13.19
CA LYS A 248 -22.47 -4.05 -12.73
C LYS A 248 -21.53 -4.71 -13.75
N LEU A 249 -20.39 -5.18 -13.28
CA LEU A 249 -19.41 -5.93 -14.05
C LEU A 249 -19.65 -7.42 -13.79
N GLU A 250 -19.95 -8.19 -14.85
CA GLU A 250 -20.25 -9.61 -14.78
C GLU A 250 -19.01 -10.44 -15.15
N ALA A 251 -18.88 -11.62 -14.58
CA ALA A 251 -17.80 -12.55 -14.87
C ALA A 251 -17.75 -12.93 -16.37
N GLY A 252 -16.55 -12.92 -16.95
CA GLY A 252 -16.31 -13.20 -18.36
C GLY A 252 -16.82 -12.15 -19.33
N ALA A 253 -17.37 -11.03 -18.83
CA ALA A 253 -17.94 -9.99 -19.69
C ALA A 253 -16.92 -8.90 -20.02
N THR A 254 -17.08 -8.31 -21.22
CA THR A 254 -16.28 -7.19 -21.72
C THR A 254 -17.12 -5.92 -21.78
N TYR A 255 -16.55 -4.83 -21.33
CA TYR A 255 -17.19 -3.50 -21.30
C TYR A 255 -16.34 -2.52 -22.09
N ARG A 256 -16.87 -1.97 -23.18
CA ARG A 256 -16.17 -0.99 -24.01
C ARG A 256 -16.38 0.43 -23.49
N LEU A 257 -15.28 1.17 -23.36
CA LEU A 257 -15.25 2.60 -23.04
C LEU A 257 -14.63 3.34 -24.22
N THR A 258 -15.47 3.98 -25.02
CA THR A 258 -15.04 4.82 -26.14
C THR A 258 -14.91 6.26 -25.66
N SER A 259 -13.75 6.88 -25.87
CA SER A 259 -13.44 8.23 -25.42
C SER A 259 -12.86 9.07 -26.57
N GLU A 260 -13.56 10.15 -26.91
CA GLU A 260 -13.00 11.20 -27.75
C GLU A 260 -12.18 12.15 -26.88
N ILE A 261 -10.86 12.12 -27.04
CA ILE A 261 -9.96 12.98 -26.27
C ILE A 261 -9.81 14.32 -27.01
N THR A 262 -10.26 15.39 -26.40
CA THR A 262 -10.28 16.74 -26.97
C THR A 262 -9.66 17.75 -26.03
N LYS A 263 -8.98 18.75 -26.59
CA LYS A 263 -8.44 19.91 -25.88
C LYS A 263 -9.43 21.09 -25.77
N ARG A 264 -10.53 21.03 -26.52
CA ARG A 264 -11.44 22.18 -26.74
C ARG A 264 -12.23 22.62 -25.52
N ALA A 265 -12.59 21.70 -24.64
CA ALA A 265 -13.44 22.00 -23.49
C ALA A 265 -12.67 22.62 -22.31
N GLY A 266 -11.33 22.64 -22.36
CA GLY A 266 -10.52 22.93 -21.20
C GLY A 266 -10.72 21.86 -20.13
N GLY A 267 -9.78 21.73 -19.19
CA GLY A 267 -9.89 20.82 -18.05
C GLY A 267 -9.90 21.61 -16.74
N ALA A 268 -10.40 20.98 -15.69
CA ALA A 268 -10.33 21.49 -14.33
C ALA A 268 -9.65 20.45 -13.45
N LEU A 269 -8.75 20.89 -12.58
CA LEU A 269 -8.17 20.13 -11.48
C LEU A 269 -8.34 20.97 -10.22
N GLU A 270 -9.13 20.49 -9.29
CA GLU A 270 -9.37 21.17 -8.02
C GLU A 270 -8.99 20.23 -6.88
N ILE A 271 -8.20 20.71 -5.94
CA ILE A 271 -7.81 19.99 -4.74
C ILE A 271 -8.68 20.49 -3.60
N GLU A 272 -9.31 19.57 -2.88
CA GLU A 272 -10.17 19.94 -1.75
C GLU A 272 -9.38 20.72 -0.70
N ALA A 273 -10.02 21.80 -0.23
CA ALA A 273 -9.49 22.62 0.84
C ALA A 273 -9.30 21.78 2.12
N GLY A 274 -8.16 21.96 2.81
CA GLY A 274 -7.93 21.41 4.13
C GLY A 274 -8.58 22.28 5.23
N GLU A 275 -8.59 21.79 6.45
CA GLU A 275 -9.16 22.51 7.60
C GLU A 275 -8.40 23.82 7.92
N ALA A 276 -7.18 24.01 7.39
CA ALA A 276 -6.27 25.10 7.70
C ALA A 276 -5.59 25.71 6.47
N ASP A 277 -6.31 25.89 5.36
CA ASP A 277 -5.69 26.35 4.09
C ASP A 277 -5.04 27.74 4.17
N ASP A 278 -5.43 28.58 5.14
CA ASP A 278 -4.82 29.89 5.37
C ASP A 278 -3.58 29.83 6.31
N GLU A 279 -3.23 28.65 6.83
CA GLU A 279 -2.11 28.44 7.74
C GLU A 279 -1.22 27.28 7.25
N PRO A 280 0.10 27.28 7.58
CA PRO A 280 0.96 26.15 7.26
C PRO A 280 0.46 24.85 7.88
N VAL A 281 0.44 23.77 7.11
CA VAL A 281 0.04 22.45 7.60
C VAL A 281 1.20 21.79 8.34
N CYS A 282 0.95 21.40 9.61
CA CYS A 282 1.92 20.70 10.44
C CYS A 282 1.86 19.19 10.20
N LEU A 283 2.99 18.58 9.84
CA LEU A 283 3.12 17.13 9.74
C LEU A 283 4.20 16.61 10.68
N LYS A 284 4.01 15.43 11.24
CA LYS A 284 5.05 14.73 12.03
C LYS A 284 5.92 13.88 11.09
N TYR A 285 7.16 13.62 11.48
CA TYR A 285 8.03 12.67 10.78
C TYR A 285 7.32 11.32 10.57
N GLY A 286 7.31 10.83 9.32
CA GLY A 286 6.60 9.62 8.92
C GLY A 286 5.07 9.75 8.85
N GLY A 287 4.53 10.92 9.15
CA GLY A 287 3.13 11.24 8.93
C GLY A 287 2.83 11.56 7.46
N SER A 288 1.57 11.79 7.15
CA SER A 288 1.17 12.26 5.82
C SER A 288 -0.20 12.91 5.88
N GLU A 289 -0.43 13.87 4.99
CA GLU A 289 -1.75 14.38 4.65
C GLU A 289 -2.22 13.74 3.34
N VAL A 290 -3.50 13.43 3.25
CA VAL A 290 -4.14 12.97 2.01
C VAL A 290 -5.33 13.86 1.75
N ARG A 291 -5.33 14.53 0.59
CA ARG A 291 -6.45 15.36 0.11
C ARG A 291 -7.13 14.68 -1.05
N SER A 292 -8.44 14.81 -1.12
CA SER A 292 -9.20 14.44 -2.30
C SER A 292 -9.06 15.54 -3.38
N LEU A 293 -9.28 15.16 -4.62
CA LEU A 293 -9.31 16.09 -5.72
C LEU A 293 -10.42 15.75 -6.73
N THR A 294 -10.85 16.72 -7.46
CA THR A 294 -11.68 16.54 -8.64
C THR A 294 -10.87 16.90 -9.90
N ALA A 295 -11.12 16.21 -10.98
CA ALA A 295 -10.49 16.48 -12.25
C ALA A 295 -11.42 16.07 -13.38
N GLU A 296 -11.50 16.87 -14.45
CA GLU A 296 -12.35 16.64 -15.61
C GLU A 296 -11.74 17.29 -16.85
N GLY A 297 -11.90 16.67 -18.01
CA GLY A 297 -11.44 17.18 -19.29
C GLY A 297 -9.91 17.11 -19.48
N TRP A 298 -9.39 17.97 -20.35
CA TRP A 298 -7.97 18.06 -20.70
C TRP A 298 -7.21 19.00 -19.75
N ILE A 299 -6.24 18.45 -19.05
CA ILE A 299 -5.37 19.18 -18.10
C ILE A 299 -3.95 19.16 -18.67
N PRO A 300 -3.43 20.29 -19.17
CA PRO A 300 -2.10 20.34 -19.77
C PRO A 300 -0.99 20.26 -18.71
N GLN A 301 0.08 19.57 -19.02
CA GLN A 301 1.37 19.54 -18.30
C GLN A 301 1.31 19.76 -16.77
N VAL A 302 0.72 18.84 -16.03
CA VAL A 302 0.68 18.94 -14.56
C VAL A 302 2.07 18.71 -13.97
N ARG A 303 2.52 19.63 -13.13
CA ARG A 303 3.79 19.55 -12.40
C ARG A 303 3.56 19.74 -10.92
N THR A 304 4.21 18.91 -10.13
CA THR A 304 4.22 19.01 -8.66
C THR A 304 5.63 19.34 -8.19
N THR A 305 5.75 20.40 -7.39
CA THR A 305 6.99 20.79 -6.71
C THR A 305 6.80 20.63 -5.21
N ALA A 306 7.40 19.58 -4.66
CA ALA A 306 7.40 19.33 -3.22
C ALA A 306 8.58 20.01 -2.52
N PRO A 307 8.49 20.29 -1.20
CA PRO A 307 9.63 20.68 -0.38
C PRO A 307 10.79 19.66 -0.48
N ALA A 308 12.03 20.12 -0.27
CA ALA A 308 13.21 19.26 -0.41
C ALA A 308 13.14 18.06 0.54
N ARG A 309 13.35 16.85 0.03
CA ARG A 309 13.26 15.55 0.70
C ARG A 309 11.84 15.12 1.09
N TRP A 310 10.82 15.90 0.80
CA TRP A 310 9.43 15.49 0.98
C TRP A 310 8.95 14.70 -0.24
N THR A 311 7.85 13.99 -0.06
CA THR A 311 7.12 13.36 -1.15
C THR A 311 5.78 14.03 -1.34
N ALA A 312 5.43 14.31 -2.59
CA ALA A 312 4.08 14.72 -2.97
C ALA A 312 3.66 13.86 -4.15
N ASP A 313 2.69 13.01 -3.91
CA ASP A 313 2.14 12.06 -4.89
C ASP A 313 0.75 12.54 -5.32
N LEU A 314 0.71 13.15 -6.50
CA LEU A 314 -0.53 13.60 -7.13
C LEU A 314 -1.03 12.50 -8.06
N ASP A 315 -2.00 11.72 -7.61
CA ASP A 315 -2.65 10.67 -8.40
C ASP A 315 -4.03 11.14 -8.91
N ILE A 316 -4.03 11.70 -10.11
CA ILE A 316 -5.27 12.22 -10.73
C ILE A 316 -6.25 11.08 -11.01
N ALA A 317 -5.76 9.88 -11.34
CA ALA A 317 -6.60 8.71 -11.57
C ALA A 317 -7.32 8.24 -10.30
N ARG A 318 -6.62 8.26 -9.15
CA ARG A 318 -7.18 7.92 -7.86
C ARG A 318 -7.86 9.08 -7.14
N ARG A 319 -7.82 10.28 -7.72
CA ARG A 319 -8.39 11.49 -7.12
C ARG A 319 -7.78 11.79 -5.74
N THR A 320 -6.46 11.68 -5.63
CA THR A 320 -5.75 11.93 -4.37
C THR A 320 -4.48 12.73 -4.58
N LEU A 321 -4.19 13.61 -3.62
CA LEU A 321 -2.89 14.21 -3.39
C LEU A 321 -2.40 13.74 -2.01
N ARG A 322 -1.26 13.05 -1.98
CA ARG A 322 -0.63 12.64 -0.73
C ARG A 322 0.68 13.41 -0.54
N VAL A 323 0.80 14.07 0.59
CA VAL A 323 2.00 14.83 0.98
C VAL A 323 2.58 14.23 2.25
N ALA A 324 3.88 14.00 2.27
CA ALA A 324 4.55 13.42 3.43
C ALA A 324 5.99 13.95 3.58
N PRO A 325 6.41 14.35 4.79
CA PRO A 325 7.79 14.55 5.13
C PRO A 325 8.54 13.21 5.17
N PRO A 326 9.88 13.19 5.28
CA PRO A 326 10.64 11.98 5.57
C PRO A 326 10.16 11.28 6.85
N ALA A 327 10.42 9.96 6.96
CA ALA A 327 10.07 9.18 8.16
C ALA A 327 10.94 9.53 9.38
N GLU A 328 12.12 10.12 9.13
CA GLU A 328 13.09 10.57 10.12
C GLU A 328 13.82 11.81 9.58
N TYR A 329 14.54 12.53 10.43
CA TYR A 329 15.32 13.68 9.98
C TYR A 329 16.35 13.29 8.92
N LEU A 330 16.37 14.03 7.82
CA LEU A 330 17.36 13.88 6.74
C LEU A 330 18.10 15.20 6.54
N GLU A 331 19.43 15.15 6.46
CA GLU A 331 20.24 16.33 6.15
C GLU A 331 19.83 16.93 4.80
N GLY A 332 19.61 18.24 4.79
CA GLY A 332 19.18 18.98 3.60
C GLY A 332 17.69 18.82 3.25
N GLN A 333 16.87 18.33 4.17
CA GLN A 333 15.43 18.44 4.04
C GLN A 333 14.95 19.87 4.35
N ASP A 334 13.85 20.27 3.72
CA ASP A 334 13.14 21.46 4.14
C ASP A 334 12.29 21.15 5.38
N LEU A 335 12.47 21.93 6.44
CA LEU A 335 11.59 21.87 7.62
C LEU A 335 10.28 22.61 7.39
N GLU A 336 10.30 23.64 6.53
CA GLU A 336 9.16 24.45 6.16
C GLU A 336 9.30 24.92 4.72
N ASN A 337 8.30 24.67 3.87
CA ASN A 337 8.28 25.16 2.49
C ASN A 337 6.90 25.00 1.86
N THR A 338 6.71 25.59 0.67
CA THR A 338 5.47 25.55 -0.10
C THR A 338 5.46 24.38 -1.07
N LEU A 339 4.42 23.54 -0.99
CA LEU A 339 4.03 22.64 -2.07
C LEU A 339 3.32 23.42 -3.17
N ARG A 340 3.72 23.23 -4.41
CA ARG A 340 3.07 23.86 -5.58
C ARG A 340 2.69 22.80 -6.61
N ILE A 341 1.50 22.98 -7.16
CA ILE A 341 1.02 22.22 -8.32
C ILE A 341 0.62 23.22 -9.39
N GLU A 342 1.17 23.03 -10.58
CA GLU A 342 1.00 23.93 -11.73
C GLU A 342 0.52 23.11 -12.92
N SER A 343 -0.22 23.77 -13.81
CA SER A 343 -0.58 23.23 -15.12
C SER A 343 -0.20 24.25 -16.20
N ASP A 344 0.64 23.83 -17.15
CA ASP A 344 1.19 24.69 -18.21
C ASP A 344 1.83 25.99 -17.68
N GLY A 345 2.43 25.91 -16.47
CA GLY A 345 3.07 27.03 -15.79
C GLY A 345 2.13 27.94 -15.00
N GLU A 346 0.82 27.70 -15.05
CA GLU A 346 -0.16 28.42 -14.23
C GLU A 346 -0.39 27.69 -12.90
N PRO A 347 -0.43 28.40 -11.76
CA PRO A 347 -0.62 27.80 -10.47
C PRO A 347 -2.05 27.25 -10.30
N LEU A 348 -2.16 25.98 -9.94
CA LEU A 348 -3.42 25.31 -9.60
C LEU A 348 -3.63 25.21 -8.10
N PHE A 349 -2.54 24.95 -7.36
CA PHE A 349 -2.59 24.76 -5.93
C PHE A 349 -1.28 25.20 -5.29
N SER A 350 -1.39 25.80 -4.11
CA SER A 350 -0.24 26.21 -3.30
C SER A 350 -0.59 26.08 -1.83
N GLN A 351 0.22 25.36 -1.07
CA GLN A 351 0.04 25.17 0.36
C GLN A 351 1.38 25.13 1.07
N ASP A 352 1.49 25.87 2.16
CA ASP A 352 2.65 25.83 3.02
C ASP A 352 2.56 24.65 3.98
N TYR A 353 3.67 23.93 4.10
CA TYR A 353 3.84 22.78 4.98
C TYR A 353 5.04 22.97 5.87
N TYR A 354 4.99 22.44 7.07
CA TYR A 354 6.16 22.28 7.92
C TYR A 354 6.12 20.94 8.64
N VAL A 355 7.31 20.44 9.00
CA VAL A 355 7.45 19.25 9.84
C VAL A 355 7.64 19.67 11.28
N LEU A 356 6.93 19.02 12.19
CA LEU A 356 7.13 19.21 13.62
C LEU A 356 8.50 18.66 14.01
N ASP A 357 9.47 19.57 14.16
CA ASP A 357 10.85 19.26 14.54
C ASP A 357 11.16 19.91 15.90
N PHE A 358 11.48 19.10 16.90
CA PHE A 358 11.72 19.58 18.26
C PHE A 358 13.08 20.27 18.45
N THR A 359 13.89 20.38 17.38
CA THR A 359 15.12 21.18 17.40
C THR A 359 14.97 22.58 16.84
N HIS A 360 13.75 22.95 16.40
CA HIS A 360 13.54 24.29 15.83
C HIS A 360 13.91 25.38 16.84
N PRO A 361 14.71 26.41 16.45
CA PRO A 361 15.27 27.40 17.39
C PRO A 361 14.20 28.28 18.05
N GLU A 362 13.05 28.45 17.43
CA GLU A 362 11.90 29.21 17.98
C GLU A 362 10.95 28.35 18.79
N GLY A 363 11.17 27.03 18.81
CA GLY A 363 10.36 26.10 19.58
C GLY A 363 10.58 26.24 21.09
N THR A 364 9.54 26.05 21.87
CA THR A 364 9.59 26.19 23.34
C THR A 364 9.02 24.96 24.02
N PHE A 365 9.82 24.33 24.88
CA PHE A 365 9.37 23.24 25.75
C PHE A 365 8.81 23.75 27.07
N VAL A 366 7.72 23.16 27.51
CA VAL A 366 7.21 23.30 28.88
C VAL A 366 7.14 21.92 29.51
N LEU A 367 7.93 21.71 30.55
CA LEU A 367 7.94 20.49 31.32
C LEU A 367 6.89 20.56 32.44
N MET A 368 6.01 19.57 32.45
CA MET A 368 4.99 19.42 33.50
C MET A 368 5.45 18.33 34.46
N GLU A 369 5.65 18.66 35.74
CA GLU A 369 6.09 17.66 36.73
C GLU A 369 5.10 16.51 36.91
N GLY A 370 3.81 16.77 36.72
CA GLY A 370 2.73 15.88 37.13
C GLY A 370 2.45 15.98 38.63
N ASN A 371 1.87 14.93 39.19
CA ASN A 371 1.60 14.82 40.63
C ASN A 371 2.44 13.68 41.21
N MET A 372 3.26 13.99 42.22
CA MET A 372 4.21 13.02 42.79
C MET A 372 3.55 11.75 43.40
N THR A 373 2.24 11.74 43.58
CA THR A 373 1.50 10.61 44.16
C THR A 373 0.64 9.84 43.16
N THR A 374 0.15 10.50 42.09
CA THR A 374 -0.92 9.95 41.23
C THR A 374 -0.69 10.10 39.75
N GLU A 375 0.24 10.96 39.29
CA GLU A 375 0.34 11.31 37.87
C GLU A 375 1.80 11.46 37.43
N ASN A 376 2.15 10.94 36.29
CA ASN A 376 3.45 11.13 35.66
C ASN A 376 3.60 12.55 35.11
N GLY A 377 4.83 12.96 34.87
CA GLY A 377 5.12 14.19 34.15
C GLY A 377 4.74 14.09 32.67
N SER A 378 4.59 15.23 32.05
CA SER A 378 4.33 15.36 30.64
C SER A 378 5.09 16.52 30.00
N ILE A 379 5.11 16.58 28.67
CA ILE A 379 5.83 17.59 27.92
C ILE A 379 4.87 18.27 26.96
N VAL A 380 4.83 19.60 27.04
CA VAL A 380 4.14 20.46 26.09
C VAL A 380 5.19 21.17 25.24
N TYR A 381 4.96 21.26 23.95
CA TYR A 381 5.82 21.97 23.01
C TYR A 381 5.02 23.01 22.23
N PHE A 382 5.52 24.24 22.21
CA PHE A 382 5.04 25.29 21.30
C PHE A 382 5.99 25.35 20.14
N ASP A 383 5.48 25.17 18.94
CA ASP A 383 6.28 25.23 17.70
C ASP A 383 6.57 26.67 17.25
N GLN A 384 7.26 26.84 16.13
CA GLN A 384 7.60 28.15 15.55
C GLN A 384 6.39 28.98 15.15
N HIS A 385 5.22 28.36 14.98
CA HIS A 385 3.94 29.03 14.70
C HIS A 385 3.10 29.27 15.97
N MET A 386 3.70 29.06 17.14
CA MET A 386 3.04 29.14 18.46
C MET A 386 1.85 28.18 18.62
N ARG A 387 1.80 27.10 17.86
CA ARG A 387 0.82 26.04 18.07
C ARG A 387 1.25 25.18 19.25
N CYS A 388 0.28 24.87 20.10
CA CYS A 388 0.47 24.07 21.29
C CYS A 388 0.32 22.58 20.96
N HIS A 389 1.37 21.80 21.20
CA HIS A 389 1.37 20.35 21.10
C HIS A 389 1.47 19.78 22.53
N GLU A 390 0.35 19.26 23.02
CA GLU A 390 0.29 18.67 24.35
C GLU A 390 0.78 17.23 24.34
N ARG A 391 1.39 16.79 25.44
CA ARG A 391 1.79 15.39 25.67
C ARG A 391 2.65 14.81 24.54
N VAL A 392 3.57 15.61 23.99
CA VAL A 392 4.34 15.24 22.79
C VAL A 392 5.18 13.97 22.97
N TYR A 393 5.62 13.67 24.20
CA TYR A 393 6.35 12.44 24.48
C TYR A 393 5.43 11.22 24.36
N GLU A 394 4.28 11.28 24.99
CA GLU A 394 3.28 10.21 25.04
C GLU A 394 2.71 9.90 23.66
N GLU A 395 2.42 10.93 22.88
CA GLU A 395 1.90 10.78 21.51
C GLU A 395 2.88 10.10 20.56
N VAL A 396 4.19 10.24 20.79
CA VAL A 396 5.21 9.62 19.95
C VAL A 396 5.59 8.22 20.40
N ASN A 397 5.54 7.96 21.74
CA ASN A 397 6.10 6.76 22.34
C ASN A 397 5.07 5.78 22.90
N ASP A 398 3.77 6.11 22.81
CA ASP A 398 2.67 5.32 23.37
C ASP A 398 2.83 5.00 24.87
N ASN A 399 3.59 5.84 25.59
CA ASN A 399 3.83 5.68 27.01
C ASN A 399 4.18 7.03 27.66
N GLU A 400 3.97 7.16 28.98
CA GLU A 400 4.31 8.34 29.74
C GLU A 400 5.79 8.36 30.12
N ILE A 401 6.38 9.54 30.35
CA ILE A 401 7.82 9.68 30.58
C ILE A 401 8.26 9.17 31.95
N GLY A 402 7.56 9.49 32.99
CA GLY A 402 7.83 9.10 34.37
C GLY A 402 7.37 10.14 35.40
N ASN A 403 7.35 9.73 36.68
CA ASN A 403 6.81 10.54 37.75
C ASN A 403 7.78 11.62 38.22
N VAL A 404 7.28 12.82 38.35
CA VAL A 404 8.00 14.06 38.74
C VAL A 404 9.12 14.35 37.74
N LEU A 405 8.73 14.76 36.53
CA LEU A 405 9.66 15.23 35.49
C LEU A 405 10.32 16.54 35.96
N GLN A 406 11.65 16.58 35.99
CA GLN A 406 12.38 17.70 36.58
C GLN A 406 13.09 18.56 35.56
N ASP A 407 13.80 17.94 34.64
CA ASP A 407 14.69 18.68 33.74
C ASP A 407 14.92 17.97 32.43
N MET A 408 15.32 18.72 31.42
CA MET A 408 15.75 18.24 30.12
C MET A 408 17.02 18.92 29.66
N TYR A 409 17.81 18.22 28.85
CA TYR A 409 18.98 18.76 28.19
C TYR A 409 19.10 18.25 26.77
N MET A 410 19.38 19.16 25.83
CA MET A 410 19.52 18.81 24.42
C MET A 410 20.97 19.00 23.96
N ILE A 411 21.56 17.94 23.39
CA ILE A 411 22.91 17.97 22.79
C ILE A 411 23.08 16.82 21.78
N GLY A 412 23.77 17.10 20.68
CA GLY A 412 24.20 16.08 19.72
C GLY A 412 23.05 15.27 19.10
N GLY A 413 21.94 15.93 18.78
CA GLY A 413 20.77 15.28 18.21
C GLY A 413 19.97 14.42 19.19
N ARG A 414 20.17 14.61 20.50
CA ARG A 414 19.46 13.88 21.56
C ARG A 414 18.89 14.82 22.59
N ILE A 415 17.74 14.41 23.16
CA ILE A 415 17.14 15.04 24.34
C ILE A 415 17.22 14.05 25.49
N TYR A 416 17.71 14.54 26.62
CA TYR A 416 17.85 13.78 27.86
C TYR A 416 16.84 14.31 28.86
N PHE A 417 16.05 13.42 29.45
CA PHE A 417 15.08 13.74 30.48
C PHE A 417 15.41 13.03 31.79
N ILE A 418 15.15 13.68 32.90
CA ILE A 418 15.22 13.08 34.22
C ILE A 418 13.93 13.27 35.00
N THR A 419 13.53 12.21 35.71
CA THR A 419 12.40 12.22 36.66
C THR A 419 12.86 11.76 38.04
N GLN A 420 12.24 12.25 39.11
CA GLN A 420 12.64 11.87 40.45
C GLN A 420 12.25 10.47 40.84
N ASN A 421 11.01 10.10 40.56
CA ASN A 421 10.43 8.84 41.02
C ASN A 421 10.39 7.73 39.93
N GLY A 422 10.51 8.10 38.65
CA GLY A 422 10.50 7.12 37.56
C GLY A 422 9.15 6.42 37.37
N ARG A 423 9.14 5.10 37.49
CA ARG A 423 7.94 4.26 37.29
C ARG A 423 7.05 4.15 38.51
N THR A 424 7.44 4.74 39.64
CA THR A 424 6.68 4.67 40.88
C THR A 424 6.41 6.08 41.43
N SER A 425 5.30 6.24 42.11
CA SER A 425 5.01 7.46 42.82
C SER A 425 5.84 7.57 44.13
N SER A 426 5.85 8.71 44.77
CA SER A 426 6.47 8.89 46.09
C SER A 426 5.86 8.00 47.19
N THR A 427 4.67 7.47 46.98
CA THR A 427 3.98 6.52 47.87
C THR A 427 4.20 5.06 47.51
N GLY A 428 4.99 4.81 46.46
CA GLY A 428 5.29 3.43 45.97
C GLY A 428 4.26 2.83 45.04
N THR A 429 3.28 3.61 44.56
CA THR A 429 2.31 3.16 43.54
C THR A 429 2.98 3.11 42.18
N THR A 430 2.81 2.03 41.42
CA THR A 430 3.28 1.94 40.04
C THR A 430 2.46 2.83 39.10
N LEU A 431 3.13 3.70 38.34
CA LEU A 431 2.54 4.68 37.44
C LEU A 431 2.86 4.45 35.95
N ASN A 432 3.40 3.30 35.59
CA ASN A 432 3.66 2.85 34.20
C ASN A 432 4.48 3.82 33.30
N GLY A 433 5.23 4.76 33.86
CA GLY A 433 6.13 5.63 33.11
C GLY A 433 7.37 4.91 32.61
N ASP A 434 8.12 5.53 31.70
CA ASP A 434 9.34 4.97 31.11
C ASP A 434 10.53 4.89 32.08
N GLY A 435 10.61 5.79 33.03
CA GLY A 435 11.60 5.68 34.10
C GLY A 435 12.26 6.99 34.50
N ARG A 436 13.35 6.89 35.29
CA ARG A 436 14.06 8.06 35.84
C ARG A 436 14.98 8.75 34.86
N PHE A 437 15.42 8.02 33.84
CA PHE A 437 16.31 8.54 32.82
C PHE A 437 15.85 8.10 31.44
N VAL A 438 15.54 9.08 30.60
CA VAL A 438 15.01 8.83 29.26
C VAL A 438 15.83 9.64 28.26
N ILE A 439 16.18 9.01 27.15
CA ILE A 439 16.86 9.64 26.01
C ILE A 439 15.98 9.50 24.79
N CYS A 440 15.72 10.62 24.12
CA CYS A 440 14.99 10.68 22.87
C CYS A 440 15.85 11.23 21.72
N ASP A 441 15.48 10.91 20.51
CA ASP A 441 15.93 11.62 19.33
C ASP A 441 15.40 13.04 19.34
N ALA A 442 16.27 14.03 19.08
CA ALA A 442 15.92 15.43 19.25
C ALA A 442 14.97 15.97 18.18
N HIS A 443 14.96 15.39 16.98
CA HIS A 443 14.08 15.83 15.90
C HIS A 443 12.67 15.26 16.04
N THR A 444 12.58 14.00 16.47
CA THR A 444 11.34 13.21 16.40
C THR A 444 10.69 12.95 17.74
N MET A 445 11.35 13.22 18.86
CA MET A 445 10.97 12.81 20.23
C MET A 445 10.90 11.29 20.44
N LYS A 446 11.27 10.46 19.45
CA LYS A 446 11.28 9.00 19.57
C LYS A 446 12.26 8.55 20.64
N ARG A 447 11.80 7.71 21.57
CA ARG A 447 12.60 7.15 22.64
C ARG A 447 13.73 6.25 22.11
N ILE A 448 14.96 6.60 22.44
CA ILE A 448 16.17 5.80 22.16
C ILE A 448 16.47 4.87 23.35
N LEU A 449 16.34 5.39 24.56
CA LEU A 449 16.65 4.68 25.79
C LEU A 449 15.73 5.09 26.92
N ALA A 450 15.30 4.14 27.74
CA ALA A 450 14.66 4.39 29.02
C ALA A 450 15.26 3.52 30.12
N ARG A 451 15.53 4.07 31.29
CA ARG A 451 16.04 3.36 32.47
C ARG A 451 15.35 3.86 33.73
N ASP A 452 14.92 2.93 34.55
CA ASP A 452 14.34 3.25 35.86
C ASP A 452 15.31 2.85 36.98
N MET A 453 16.55 3.35 36.91
CA MET A 453 17.54 3.12 37.93
C MET A 453 17.57 4.27 38.93
N PRO A 454 17.62 3.98 40.24
CA PRO A 454 17.74 5.04 41.24
C PRO A 454 19.14 5.69 41.21
N PHE A 455 19.17 6.97 41.49
CA PHE A 455 20.41 7.74 41.62
C PHE A 455 20.90 7.72 43.05
N TYR A 456 22.20 7.49 43.27
CA TYR A 456 22.83 7.47 44.57
C TYR A 456 24.02 8.42 44.61
N ALA A 457 24.08 9.27 45.62
CA ALA A 457 25.28 10.05 45.96
C ALA A 457 26.03 9.38 47.09
N GLN A 458 27.34 9.51 47.09
CA GLN A 458 28.17 9.14 48.22
C GLN A 458 28.17 10.25 49.26
N VAL A 459 27.43 10.10 50.34
CA VAL A 459 27.28 11.12 51.36
C VAL A 459 28.10 10.76 52.61
N ALA A 460 28.93 11.71 53.02
CA ALA A 460 29.70 11.57 54.28
C ALA A 460 28.76 11.66 55.49
N SER A 461 28.87 10.69 56.37
CA SER A 461 28.15 10.65 57.67
C SER A 461 29.11 10.35 58.82
N SER A 462 28.65 10.47 60.02
CA SER A 462 29.43 10.13 61.24
C SER A 462 29.87 8.66 61.27
N SER A 463 29.26 7.77 60.47
CA SER A 463 29.58 6.35 60.33
C SER A 463 30.34 6.03 59.06
N GLY A 464 30.89 6.99 58.32
CA GLY A 464 31.59 6.87 57.05
C GLY A 464 30.79 7.34 55.86
N VAL A 465 31.32 7.13 54.65
CA VAL A 465 30.64 7.48 53.38
C VAL A 465 29.63 6.38 53.07
N LYS A 466 28.39 6.76 52.80
CA LYS A 466 27.28 5.85 52.45
C LYS A 466 26.59 6.26 51.16
N PRO A 467 26.20 5.32 50.31
CA PRO A 467 25.32 5.60 49.18
C PRO A 467 23.95 6.03 49.71
N THR A 468 23.53 7.23 49.37
CA THR A 468 22.25 7.80 49.73
C THR A 468 21.42 8.02 48.47
N LEU A 469 20.17 7.61 48.48
CA LEU A 469 19.24 7.85 47.38
C LEU A 469 19.08 9.37 47.19
N CYS A 470 19.26 9.79 45.94
CA CYS A 470 19.13 11.17 45.53
C CYS A 470 17.91 11.35 44.64
N TRP A 471 17.29 12.50 44.75
CA TRP A 471 16.26 12.96 43.86
C TRP A 471 16.90 13.90 42.85
N PRO A 472 17.04 13.54 41.58
CA PRO A 472 17.68 14.40 40.60
C PRO A 472 16.80 15.62 40.33
N GLN A 473 17.44 16.78 40.18
CA GLN A 473 16.79 18.03 39.86
C GLN A 473 17.26 18.64 38.55
N HIS A 474 18.54 18.43 38.19
CA HIS A 474 19.13 18.98 36.98
C HIS A 474 20.00 17.98 36.24
N ILE A 475 19.99 18.10 34.93
CA ILE A 475 20.87 17.36 34.05
C ILE A 475 21.66 18.28 33.12
N VAL A 476 22.95 18.03 32.96
CA VAL A 476 23.81 18.70 31.97
C VAL A 476 24.59 17.64 31.24
N ALA A 477 24.50 17.58 29.95
CA ALA A 477 25.36 16.73 29.12
C ALA A 477 26.47 17.58 28.47
N VAL A 478 27.69 17.08 28.54
CA VAL A 478 28.87 17.72 27.92
C VAL A 478 29.25 17.06 26.58
N SER A 479 28.73 15.87 26.35
CA SER A 479 28.73 15.16 25.06
C SER A 479 27.58 14.16 25.05
N PRO A 480 27.26 13.56 23.89
CA PRO A 480 26.23 12.51 23.81
C PRO A 480 26.48 11.28 24.71
N GLU A 481 27.72 11.07 25.15
CA GLU A 481 28.15 9.93 25.99
C GLU A 481 28.42 10.31 27.45
N LYS A 482 28.43 11.60 27.80
CA LYS A 482 28.80 12.05 29.13
C LYS A 482 27.94 13.20 29.63
N GLY A 483 27.26 12.98 30.73
CA GLY A 483 26.46 13.99 31.44
C GLY A 483 26.65 13.91 32.95
N TYR A 484 26.15 14.95 33.61
CA TYR A 484 26.12 15.06 35.07
C TYR A 484 24.69 15.30 35.49
N ILE A 485 24.29 14.67 36.61
CA ILE A 485 22.97 14.81 37.23
C ILE A 485 23.21 15.37 38.64
N GLN A 486 22.50 16.45 39.01
CA GLN A 486 22.56 17.06 40.29
C GLN A 486 21.29 16.73 41.10
#